data_95c8141b49111d069ac00f6c63f2e4b3
#
_entry.id   95c8141b49111d069ac00f6c63f2e4b3
#
_cell.length_a   1.000
_cell.length_b   1.000
_cell.length_c   1.000
_cell.angle_alpha   90.00
_cell.angle_beta   90.00
_cell.angle_gamma   90.00
#
_symmetry.space_group_name_H-M   'P 1'
#
loop_
_entity.id
_entity.type
_entity.pdbx_description
1 polymer ?
#
loop_
_entity_poly.entity_id
_entity_poly.type
_entity_poly.pdbx_seq_one_letter_code
_entity_poly.pdbx_strand_id
1 'polypeptide(L)'
;MTKNSYEPATKPMLYFIGVTTSKSSIMYLFPKWAEHLKLADCEIKGFDLKLHDEPAIYLECVEFIKNDPLSKGALVTNHKIDLLTACLDQFDFLNEHAELMGEISCISKQGEKLFGHAKDPISSGLALNQLLPENYWKKTGGEVMCIGAGGATIAILYNLIKHRQNGNHPSRIVVTDISQARLESIKQIHSQIDTNIPIEFQLCPEPEGNDALAMNLKPHSLIINATGLGKDKPGSPFTWGVQFPQFSIVWELNYRGELIFLDQAEAQKKEKNLIIHDGWVYFIHGWIQVIAEVFHLDIPTRGPSFKKLSDLARSIRK
;
A
#
# COMPACT_ATOMS: atom_id res chain seq x y z
N MET A 1 4.95 -32.74 -3.85
CA MET A 1 4.21 -31.48 -3.90
C MET A 1 2.97 -31.66 -3.07
N THR A 2 2.91 -31.07 -1.90
CA THR A 2 1.68 -31.07 -1.07
C THR A 2 0.70 -30.12 -1.75
N LYS A 3 -0.34 -30.67 -2.39
CA LYS A 3 -1.48 -29.91 -2.89
C LYS A 3 -2.06 -29.12 -1.72
N ASN A 4 -2.12 -27.79 -1.81
CA ASN A 4 -2.90 -27.01 -0.87
C ASN A 4 -4.36 -27.42 -1.06
N SER A 5 -4.95 -28.15 -0.10
CA SER A 5 -6.37 -28.53 -0.19
C SER A 5 -7.20 -27.32 0.16
N TYR A 6 -7.61 -26.53 -0.83
CA TYR A 6 -8.63 -25.50 -0.64
C TYR A 6 -9.99 -26.14 -0.46
N GLU A 7 -10.65 -25.86 0.64
CA GLU A 7 -12.01 -26.34 0.91
C GLU A 7 -13.04 -25.31 0.45
N PRO A 8 -14.08 -25.72 -0.32
CA PRO A 8 -15.16 -24.84 -0.74
C PRO A 8 -15.79 -24.09 0.44
N ALA A 9 -16.13 -22.85 0.23
CA ALA A 9 -16.78 -22.03 1.24
C ALA A 9 -18.20 -22.53 1.51
N THR A 10 -18.66 -22.42 2.76
CA THR A 10 -20.04 -22.74 3.18
C THR A 10 -20.89 -21.48 3.33
N LYS A 11 -20.26 -20.30 3.26
CA LYS A 11 -20.86 -18.95 3.33
C LYS A 11 -20.17 -18.04 2.34
N PRO A 12 -20.76 -16.88 1.98
CA PRO A 12 -20.07 -15.88 1.18
C PRO A 12 -18.69 -15.55 1.78
N MET A 13 -17.63 -15.60 0.96
CA MET A 13 -16.26 -15.55 1.45
C MET A 13 -15.44 -14.48 0.72
N LEU A 14 -14.81 -13.59 1.50
CA LEU A 14 -13.71 -12.74 1.04
C LEU A 14 -12.40 -13.44 1.34
N TYR A 15 -11.59 -13.68 0.32
CA TYR A 15 -10.27 -14.28 0.52
C TYR A 15 -9.21 -13.20 0.74
N PHE A 16 -8.16 -13.57 1.47
CA PHE A 16 -7.01 -12.71 1.74
C PHE A 16 -5.72 -13.49 1.45
N ILE A 17 -5.05 -13.16 0.35
CA ILE A 17 -3.81 -13.82 -0.08
C ILE A 17 -2.62 -13.04 0.46
N GLY A 18 -1.77 -13.70 1.25
CA GLY A 18 -0.61 -13.10 1.89
C GLY A 18 0.38 -14.13 2.42
N VAL A 19 1.39 -13.69 3.18
CA VAL A 19 2.44 -14.55 3.75
C VAL A 19 2.06 -15.07 5.14
N THR A 20 1.40 -14.23 5.94
CA THR A 20 0.98 -14.56 7.32
C THR A 20 -0.31 -13.83 7.63
N THR A 21 -1.38 -14.27 6.99
CA THR A 21 -2.67 -13.58 6.99
C THR A 21 -3.33 -13.57 8.37
N SER A 22 -3.19 -14.64 9.15
CA SER A 22 -3.78 -14.78 10.50
C SER A 22 -3.32 -13.70 11.49
N LYS A 23 -2.14 -13.11 11.29
CA LYS A 23 -1.60 -12.01 12.11
C LYS A 23 -2.10 -10.63 11.69
N SER A 24 -2.81 -10.52 10.58
CA SER A 24 -3.32 -9.22 10.08
C SER A 24 -4.52 -8.76 10.90
N SER A 25 -4.55 -7.46 11.21
CA SER A 25 -5.66 -6.82 11.93
C SER A 25 -7.00 -6.98 11.20
N ILE A 26 -6.99 -7.17 9.89
CA ILE A 26 -8.22 -7.34 9.10
C ILE A 26 -9.03 -8.56 9.52
N MET A 27 -8.38 -9.64 9.95
CA MET A 27 -9.07 -10.86 10.37
C MET A 27 -10.03 -10.60 11.55
N TYR A 28 -9.71 -9.62 12.39
CA TYR A 28 -10.55 -9.18 13.52
C TYR A 28 -11.45 -7.99 13.16
N LEU A 29 -11.06 -7.21 12.16
CA LEU A 29 -11.76 -6.01 11.76
C LEU A 29 -12.90 -6.29 10.77
N PHE A 30 -12.66 -7.19 9.80
CA PHE A 30 -13.61 -7.47 8.74
C PHE A 30 -15.01 -7.88 9.26
N PRO A 31 -15.16 -8.73 10.28
CA PRO A 31 -16.48 -9.06 10.81
C PRO A 31 -17.28 -7.83 11.27
N LYS A 32 -16.60 -6.86 11.93
CA LYS A 32 -17.26 -5.60 12.38
C LYS A 32 -17.63 -4.70 11.21
N TRP A 33 -16.78 -4.64 10.18
CA TRP A 33 -17.09 -3.91 8.96
C TRP A 33 -18.19 -4.58 8.15
N ALA A 34 -18.17 -5.91 8.04
CA ALA A 34 -19.21 -6.68 7.36
C ALA A 34 -20.59 -6.45 7.98
N GLU A 35 -20.70 -6.47 9.31
CA GLU A 35 -21.93 -6.12 10.04
C GLU A 35 -22.37 -4.69 9.72
N HIS A 36 -21.47 -3.71 9.82
CA HIS A 36 -21.78 -2.30 9.55
C HIS A 36 -22.20 -2.05 8.09
N LEU A 37 -21.55 -2.72 7.15
CA LEU A 37 -21.81 -2.62 5.71
C LEU A 37 -22.97 -3.53 5.25
N LYS A 38 -23.58 -4.28 6.16
CA LYS A 38 -24.67 -5.23 5.90
C LYS A 38 -24.31 -6.29 4.87
N LEU A 39 -23.07 -6.78 4.94
CA LEU A 39 -22.58 -7.88 4.09
C LEU A 39 -23.00 -9.23 4.67
N ALA A 40 -24.29 -9.52 4.65
CA ALA A 40 -24.94 -10.66 5.26
C ALA A 40 -24.08 -11.94 5.31
N ASP A 41 -23.70 -12.36 6.52
CA ASP A 41 -22.97 -13.61 6.84
C ASP A 41 -21.64 -13.82 6.09
N CYS A 42 -21.07 -12.79 5.46
CA CYS A 42 -19.80 -12.90 4.77
C CYS A 42 -18.65 -13.06 5.77
N GLU A 43 -17.79 -14.04 5.52
CA GLU A 43 -16.59 -14.31 6.30
C GLU A 43 -15.33 -13.92 5.53
N ILE A 44 -14.20 -13.84 6.23
CA ILE A 44 -12.88 -13.65 5.63
C ILE A 44 -12.00 -14.86 5.93
N LYS A 45 -11.32 -15.39 4.90
CA LYS A 45 -10.38 -16.51 5.03
C LYS A 45 -9.04 -16.15 4.42
N GLY A 46 -7.96 -16.37 5.18
CA GLY A 46 -6.61 -16.15 4.73
C GLY A 46 -6.03 -17.35 3.95
N PHE A 47 -5.24 -17.06 2.91
CA PHE A 47 -4.39 -18.01 2.21
C PHE A 47 -2.94 -17.56 2.36
N ASP A 48 -2.15 -18.34 3.08
CA ASP A 48 -0.75 -18.07 3.32
C ASP A 48 0.10 -18.76 2.24
N LEU A 49 0.75 -17.96 1.40
CA LEU A 49 1.67 -18.41 0.35
C LEU A 49 3.09 -17.96 0.69
N LYS A 50 4.09 -18.67 0.18
CA LYS A 50 5.50 -18.25 0.32
C LYS A 50 5.79 -17.10 -0.65
N LEU A 51 6.68 -16.20 -0.24
CA LEU A 51 7.19 -15.17 -1.15
C LEU A 51 7.90 -15.83 -2.33
N HIS A 52 7.58 -15.38 -3.54
CA HIS A 52 8.12 -15.92 -4.80
C HIS A 52 7.89 -17.44 -4.91
N ASP A 53 6.68 -17.89 -4.57
CA ASP A 53 6.28 -19.29 -4.69
C ASP A 53 6.20 -19.71 -6.16
N GLU A 54 6.10 -21.01 -6.39
CA GLU A 54 5.98 -21.56 -7.75
C GLU A 54 4.71 -21.04 -8.45
N PRO A 55 4.76 -20.68 -9.74
CA PRO A 55 3.61 -20.17 -10.49
C PRO A 55 2.35 -21.05 -10.38
N ALA A 56 2.53 -22.37 -10.31
CA ALA A 56 1.44 -23.32 -10.17
C ALA A 56 0.65 -23.15 -8.87
N ILE A 57 1.29 -22.69 -7.78
CA ILE A 57 0.62 -22.44 -6.49
C ILE A 57 -0.30 -21.23 -6.59
N TYR A 58 0.15 -20.15 -7.24
CA TYR A 58 -0.68 -18.98 -7.51
C TYR A 58 -1.88 -19.34 -8.40
N LEU A 59 -1.63 -20.13 -9.45
CA LEU A 59 -2.67 -20.59 -10.37
C LEU A 59 -3.74 -21.42 -9.65
N GLU A 60 -3.34 -22.41 -8.84
CA GLU A 60 -4.26 -23.24 -8.05
C GLU A 60 -5.12 -22.37 -7.10
N CYS A 61 -4.51 -21.36 -6.46
CA CYS A 61 -5.20 -20.43 -5.57
C CYS A 61 -6.24 -19.59 -6.33
N VAL A 62 -5.87 -19.01 -7.47
CA VAL A 62 -6.77 -18.15 -8.27
C VAL A 62 -7.87 -18.98 -8.93
N GLU A 63 -7.58 -20.16 -9.46
CA GLU A 63 -8.59 -21.10 -9.98
C GLU A 63 -9.60 -21.51 -8.91
N PHE A 64 -9.14 -21.77 -7.69
CA PHE A 64 -10.05 -22.07 -6.58
C PHE A 64 -10.99 -20.87 -6.31
N ILE A 65 -10.45 -19.63 -6.22
CA ILE A 65 -11.26 -18.42 -6.01
C ILE A 65 -12.26 -18.21 -7.16
N LYS A 66 -11.86 -18.52 -8.40
CA LYS A 66 -12.73 -18.43 -9.59
C LYS A 66 -13.88 -19.40 -9.52
N ASN A 67 -13.61 -20.66 -9.18
CA ASN A 67 -14.55 -21.75 -9.28
C ASN A 67 -15.42 -21.94 -8.03
N ASP A 68 -15.02 -21.44 -6.86
CA ASP A 68 -15.87 -21.49 -5.67
C ASP A 68 -17.06 -20.52 -5.81
N PRO A 69 -18.33 -21.03 -5.84
CA PRO A 69 -19.51 -20.21 -6.07
C PRO A 69 -19.80 -19.22 -4.95
N LEU A 70 -19.26 -19.46 -3.74
CA LEU A 70 -19.42 -18.57 -2.59
C LEU A 70 -18.27 -17.57 -2.44
N SER A 71 -17.22 -17.73 -3.23
CA SER A 71 -16.15 -16.73 -3.32
C SER A 71 -16.68 -15.39 -3.85
N LYS A 72 -16.37 -14.30 -3.15
CA LYS A 72 -16.66 -12.93 -3.59
C LYS A 72 -15.45 -12.31 -4.29
N GLY A 73 -14.27 -12.84 -4.08
CA GLY A 73 -13.01 -12.34 -4.57
C GLY A 73 -11.94 -12.32 -3.48
N ALA A 74 -10.87 -11.56 -3.69
CA ALA A 74 -9.75 -11.54 -2.76
C ALA A 74 -9.05 -10.18 -2.68
N LEU A 75 -8.42 -9.90 -1.51
CA LEU A 75 -7.32 -8.96 -1.40
C LEU A 75 -6.00 -9.73 -1.57
N VAL A 76 -5.07 -9.14 -2.32
CA VAL A 76 -3.72 -9.67 -2.51
C VAL A 76 -2.71 -8.71 -1.89
N THR A 77 -1.84 -9.23 -1.03
CA THR A 77 -0.67 -8.49 -0.50
C THR A 77 0.60 -9.29 -0.76
N ASN A 78 1.76 -8.67 -0.73
CA ASN A 78 3.09 -9.25 -0.98
C ASN A 78 3.27 -9.97 -2.34
N HIS A 79 2.27 -10.69 -2.84
CA HIS A 79 2.31 -11.55 -4.03
C HIS A 79 1.78 -10.88 -5.31
N LYS A 80 1.52 -9.58 -5.28
CA LYS A 80 0.76 -8.84 -6.30
C LYS A 80 1.29 -9.02 -7.73
N ILE A 81 2.61 -8.93 -7.90
CA ILE A 81 3.30 -9.06 -9.19
C ILE A 81 3.39 -10.53 -9.60
N ASP A 82 3.85 -11.39 -8.70
CA ASP A 82 4.06 -12.82 -8.98
C ASP A 82 2.72 -13.48 -9.34
N LEU A 83 1.67 -13.17 -8.60
CA LEU A 83 0.34 -13.71 -8.84
C LEU A 83 -0.23 -13.24 -10.18
N LEU A 84 -0.12 -11.95 -10.52
CA LEU A 84 -0.57 -11.46 -11.82
C LEU A 84 0.22 -12.13 -12.95
N THR A 85 1.54 -12.23 -12.81
CA THR A 85 2.40 -12.86 -13.81
C THR A 85 2.04 -14.34 -14.04
N ALA A 86 1.78 -15.07 -12.95
CA ALA A 86 1.44 -16.49 -13.02
C ALA A 86 0.00 -16.76 -13.53
N CYS A 87 -0.91 -15.82 -13.32
CA CYS A 87 -2.35 -16.04 -13.53
C CYS A 87 -2.96 -15.08 -14.55
N LEU A 88 -2.18 -14.41 -15.39
CA LEU A 88 -2.65 -13.38 -16.31
C LEU A 88 -3.86 -13.87 -17.15
N ASP A 89 -3.79 -15.10 -17.67
CA ASP A 89 -4.83 -15.70 -18.52
C ASP A 89 -6.11 -16.09 -17.74
N GLN A 90 -6.12 -16.00 -16.42
CA GLN A 90 -7.31 -16.27 -15.60
C GLN A 90 -8.22 -15.06 -15.50
N PHE A 91 -7.72 -13.86 -15.78
CA PHE A 91 -8.46 -12.61 -15.66
C PHE A 91 -9.14 -12.24 -16.98
N ASP A 92 -10.44 -12.00 -16.91
CA ASP A 92 -11.25 -11.49 -18.03
C ASP A 92 -11.02 -10.00 -18.28
N PHE A 93 -10.57 -9.27 -17.24
CA PHE A 93 -10.31 -7.83 -17.31
C PHE A 93 -9.27 -7.41 -16.25
N LEU A 94 -8.39 -6.51 -16.65
CA LEU A 94 -7.50 -5.77 -15.75
C LEU A 94 -7.85 -4.28 -15.81
N ASN A 95 -7.84 -3.59 -14.67
CA ASN A 95 -8.00 -2.15 -14.70
C ASN A 95 -6.70 -1.45 -15.15
N GLU A 96 -6.81 -0.19 -15.58
CA GLU A 96 -5.69 0.61 -16.10
C GLU A 96 -4.47 0.65 -15.16
N HIS A 97 -4.70 0.67 -13.85
CA HIS A 97 -3.62 0.67 -12.86
C HIS A 97 -2.92 -0.69 -12.80
N ALA A 98 -3.65 -1.79 -12.91
CA ALA A 98 -3.08 -3.14 -12.92
C ALA A 98 -2.22 -3.36 -14.17
N GLU A 99 -2.69 -2.91 -15.33
CA GLU A 99 -1.94 -2.97 -16.58
C GLU A 99 -0.66 -2.12 -16.51
N LEU A 100 -0.77 -0.86 -16.04
CA LEU A 100 0.37 0.05 -15.93
C LEU A 100 1.43 -0.44 -14.95
N MET A 101 1.01 -0.96 -13.78
CA MET A 101 1.92 -1.33 -12.69
C MET A 101 2.37 -2.78 -12.75
N GLY A 102 1.77 -3.61 -13.59
CA GLY A 102 2.07 -5.03 -13.64
C GLY A 102 1.76 -5.77 -12.34
N GLU A 103 0.77 -5.30 -11.57
CA GLU A 103 0.38 -5.92 -10.28
C GLU A 103 -1.12 -5.88 -10.05
N ILE A 104 -1.62 -6.79 -9.21
CA ILE A 104 -2.99 -6.73 -8.68
C ILE A 104 -3.00 -6.81 -7.16
N SER A 105 -3.79 -5.95 -6.52
CA SER A 105 -4.04 -5.98 -5.08
C SER A 105 -5.46 -6.40 -4.73
N CYS A 106 -6.34 -6.55 -5.74
CA CYS A 106 -7.73 -6.93 -5.57
C CYS A 106 -8.19 -7.81 -6.74
N ILE A 107 -8.88 -8.90 -6.39
CA ILE A 107 -9.59 -9.76 -7.32
C ILE A 107 -11.09 -9.63 -7.01
N SER A 108 -11.91 -9.24 -7.99
CA SER A 108 -13.37 -9.24 -7.86
C SER A 108 -14.01 -10.22 -8.85
N LYS A 109 -15.25 -10.63 -8.58
CA LYS A 109 -16.00 -11.58 -9.39
C LYS A 109 -17.32 -11.00 -9.88
N GLN A 110 -17.67 -11.32 -11.12
CA GLN A 110 -19.02 -11.10 -11.66
C GLN A 110 -19.44 -12.39 -12.40
N GLY A 111 -20.23 -13.21 -11.75
CA GLY A 111 -20.51 -14.57 -12.22
C GLY A 111 -19.25 -15.42 -12.22
N GLU A 112 -18.90 -15.98 -13.36
CA GLU A 112 -17.70 -16.81 -13.57
C GLU A 112 -16.46 -15.99 -13.96
N LYS A 113 -16.61 -14.67 -14.19
CA LYS A 113 -15.54 -13.78 -14.64
C LYS A 113 -14.74 -13.25 -13.47
N LEU A 114 -13.42 -13.18 -13.64
CA LEU A 114 -12.48 -12.55 -12.72
C LEU A 114 -12.00 -11.19 -13.26
N PHE A 115 -11.95 -10.22 -12.35
CA PHE A 115 -11.46 -8.88 -12.61
C PHE A 115 -10.28 -8.58 -11.68
N GLY A 116 -9.15 -8.21 -12.25
CA GLY A 116 -7.94 -7.84 -11.52
C GLY A 116 -7.80 -6.33 -11.40
N HIS A 117 -7.53 -5.84 -10.19
CA HIS A 117 -7.39 -4.40 -9.94
C HIS A 117 -6.17 -4.10 -9.09
N ALA A 118 -5.41 -3.05 -9.44
CA ALA A 118 -4.47 -2.41 -8.53
C ALA A 118 -5.18 -1.28 -7.79
N LYS A 119 -5.40 -1.45 -6.48
CA LYS A 119 -6.09 -0.48 -5.61
C LYS A 119 -5.13 0.46 -4.87
N ASP A 120 -3.85 0.12 -4.83
CA ASP A 120 -2.84 0.92 -4.14
C ASP A 120 -2.75 2.36 -4.65
N PRO A 121 -2.86 2.66 -5.95
CA PRO A 121 -2.89 4.04 -6.42
C PRO A 121 -4.06 4.84 -5.85
N ILE A 122 -5.22 4.23 -5.74
CA ILE A 122 -6.41 4.90 -5.17
C ILE A 122 -6.23 5.10 -3.67
N SER A 123 -5.85 4.05 -2.94
CA SER A 123 -5.72 4.10 -1.48
C SER A 123 -4.59 5.01 -1.01
N SER A 124 -3.44 5.02 -1.71
CA SER A 124 -2.34 5.93 -1.41
C SER A 124 -2.70 7.40 -1.69
N GLY A 125 -3.44 7.66 -2.76
CA GLY A 125 -3.94 9.00 -3.08
C GLY A 125 -4.91 9.52 -2.02
N LEU A 126 -5.82 8.68 -1.54
CA LEU A 126 -6.74 9.01 -0.46
C LEU A 126 -6.00 9.30 0.85
N ALA A 127 -4.98 8.48 1.19
CA ALA A 127 -4.13 8.72 2.35
C ALA A 127 -3.36 10.03 2.22
N LEU A 128 -2.68 10.27 1.10
CA LEU A 128 -1.97 11.52 0.82
C LEU A 128 -2.87 12.75 0.95
N ASN A 129 -4.13 12.68 0.50
CA ASN A 129 -5.08 13.77 0.61
C ASN A 129 -5.51 14.06 2.06
N GLN A 130 -5.37 13.10 2.97
CA GLN A 130 -5.61 13.32 4.41
C GLN A 130 -4.35 13.82 5.13
N LEU A 131 -3.16 13.45 4.66
CA LEU A 131 -1.89 13.84 5.27
C LEU A 131 -1.45 15.25 4.86
N LEU A 132 -1.70 15.61 3.60
CA LEU A 132 -1.21 16.85 3.01
C LEU A 132 -2.28 17.94 3.08
N PRO A 133 -1.98 19.12 3.64
CA PRO A 133 -2.86 20.29 3.54
C PRO A 133 -3.13 20.69 2.07
N GLU A 134 -4.22 21.38 1.86
CA GLU A 134 -4.60 21.87 0.54
C GLU A 134 -3.51 22.80 -0.06
N ASN A 135 -3.13 22.52 -1.31
CA ASN A 135 -2.09 23.24 -2.03
C ASN A 135 -0.72 23.22 -1.32
N TYR A 136 -0.43 22.13 -0.62
CA TYR A 136 0.78 21.98 0.19
C TYR A 136 2.05 22.30 -0.58
N TRP A 137 2.27 21.61 -1.70
CA TRP A 137 3.48 21.77 -2.50
C TRP A 137 3.63 23.17 -3.08
N LYS A 138 2.54 23.73 -3.60
CA LYS A 138 2.54 25.08 -4.17
C LYS A 138 2.88 26.15 -3.13
N LYS A 139 2.49 25.94 -1.87
CA LYS A 139 2.76 26.88 -0.76
C LYS A 139 4.17 26.72 -0.20
N THR A 140 4.71 25.50 -0.23
CA THR A 140 5.94 25.20 0.51
C THR A 140 7.16 24.97 -0.39
N GLY A 141 6.96 24.49 -1.61
CA GLY A 141 8.05 24.07 -2.49
C GLY A 141 8.84 22.85 -1.97
N GLY A 142 8.27 22.09 -1.02
CA GLY A 142 8.89 20.92 -0.42
C GLY A 142 9.15 19.80 -1.42
N GLU A 143 9.93 18.82 -1.00
CA GLU A 143 10.35 17.66 -1.80
C GLU A 143 9.77 16.38 -1.21
N VAL A 144 9.91 15.27 -1.92
CA VAL A 144 9.51 13.94 -1.43
C VAL A 144 10.71 13.02 -1.41
N MET A 145 10.87 12.28 -0.33
CA MET A 145 11.79 11.14 -0.24
C MET A 145 10.98 9.88 0.07
N CYS A 146 11.02 8.90 -0.84
CA CYS A 146 10.46 7.58 -0.64
C CYS A 146 11.59 6.58 -0.43
N ILE A 147 11.63 5.92 0.71
CA ILE A 147 12.62 4.91 1.06
C ILE A 147 12.00 3.53 0.86
N GLY A 148 12.54 2.76 -0.08
CA GLY A 148 11.98 1.51 -0.61
C GLY A 148 11.28 1.72 -1.95
N ALA A 149 11.72 1.00 -3.00
CA ALA A 149 11.20 1.07 -4.38
C ALA A 149 10.20 -0.06 -4.69
N GLY A 150 9.32 -0.36 -3.73
CA GLY A 150 8.27 -1.38 -3.88
C GLY A 150 6.95 -0.82 -4.44
N GLY A 151 5.92 -1.68 -4.53
CA GLY A 151 4.60 -1.35 -5.08
C GLY A 151 3.93 -0.13 -4.42
N ALA A 152 4.09 0.03 -3.09
CA ALA A 152 3.55 1.20 -2.40
C ALA A 152 4.18 2.52 -2.90
N THR A 153 5.50 2.54 -3.11
CA THR A 153 6.20 3.71 -3.67
C THR A 153 5.75 3.97 -5.10
N ILE A 154 5.61 2.92 -5.93
CA ILE A 154 5.09 3.06 -7.31
C ILE A 154 3.72 3.76 -7.29
N ALA A 155 2.82 3.31 -6.44
CA ALA A 155 1.47 3.86 -6.31
C ALA A 155 1.47 5.31 -5.80
N ILE A 156 2.32 5.63 -4.81
CA ILE A 156 2.47 6.98 -4.25
C ILE A 156 3.01 7.94 -5.31
N LEU A 157 4.07 7.55 -6.03
CA LEU A 157 4.64 8.37 -7.09
C LEU A 157 3.62 8.63 -8.20
N TYR A 158 2.86 7.61 -8.60
CA TYR A 158 1.77 7.77 -9.56
C TYR A 158 0.82 8.90 -9.15
N ASN A 159 0.39 8.91 -7.88
CA ASN A 159 -0.47 9.97 -7.36
C ASN A 159 0.19 11.36 -7.34
N LEU A 160 1.46 11.44 -6.93
CA LEU A 160 2.19 12.68 -6.87
C LEU A 160 2.39 13.30 -8.27
N ILE A 161 2.46 12.47 -9.30
CA ILE A 161 2.64 12.89 -10.70
C ILE A 161 1.28 13.20 -11.35
N LYS A 162 0.34 12.26 -11.34
CA LYS A 162 -0.91 12.35 -12.12
C LYS A 162 -2.00 13.22 -11.49
N HIS A 163 -2.12 13.20 -10.18
CA HIS A 163 -3.25 13.82 -9.49
C HIS A 163 -2.93 15.18 -8.85
N ARG A 164 -1.76 15.74 -9.15
CA ARG A 164 -1.34 17.05 -8.63
C ARG A 164 -1.44 18.13 -9.72
N GLN A 165 -2.67 18.58 -9.95
CA GLN A 165 -2.98 19.59 -10.97
C GLN A 165 -2.56 21.01 -10.54
N ASN A 166 -2.47 21.92 -11.51
CA ASN A 166 -2.24 23.36 -11.29
C ASN A 166 -0.94 23.72 -10.54
N GLY A 167 0.14 22.95 -10.78
CA GLY A 167 1.43 23.20 -10.17
C GLY A 167 1.53 22.83 -8.68
N ASN A 168 0.55 22.11 -8.13
CA ASN A 168 0.62 21.59 -6.76
C ASN A 168 1.28 20.21 -6.72
N HIS A 169 2.57 20.15 -7.00
CA HIS A 169 3.41 18.95 -6.96
C HIS A 169 4.72 19.23 -6.22
N PRO A 170 5.39 18.20 -5.70
CA PRO A 170 6.71 18.38 -5.06
C PRO A 170 7.73 18.96 -6.05
N SER A 171 8.69 19.72 -5.55
CA SER A 171 9.72 20.32 -6.41
C SER A 171 10.76 19.30 -6.89
N ARG A 172 10.89 18.16 -6.20
CA ARG A 172 11.75 17.01 -6.54
C ARG A 172 11.25 15.77 -5.80
N ILE A 173 11.48 14.59 -6.37
CA ILE A 173 11.25 13.30 -5.73
C ILE A 173 12.56 12.53 -5.69
N VAL A 174 12.91 11.96 -4.53
CA VAL A 174 14.04 11.04 -4.35
C VAL A 174 13.49 9.69 -3.94
N VAL A 175 13.87 8.65 -4.66
CA VAL A 175 13.53 7.26 -4.34
C VAL A 175 14.79 6.51 -4.03
N THR A 176 14.83 5.83 -2.87
CA THR A 176 15.98 5.02 -2.49
C THR A 176 15.58 3.55 -2.31
N ASP A 177 16.49 2.64 -2.58
CA ASP A 177 16.37 1.21 -2.27
C ASP A 177 17.76 0.60 -2.10
N ILE A 178 17.83 -0.56 -1.46
CA ILE A 178 19.03 -1.38 -1.34
C ILE A 178 19.27 -2.24 -2.59
N SER A 179 18.30 -2.31 -3.51
CA SER A 179 18.30 -3.13 -4.71
C SER A 179 18.29 -2.28 -5.97
N GLN A 180 19.36 -2.35 -6.76
CA GLN A 180 19.44 -1.71 -8.06
C GLN A 180 18.33 -2.17 -9.01
N ALA A 181 18.02 -3.47 -9.01
CA ALA A 181 16.98 -4.04 -9.86
C ALA A 181 15.59 -3.44 -9.57
N ARG A 182 15.26 -3.18 -8.29
CA ARG A 182 14.00 -2.53 -7.91
C ARG A 182 13.95 -1.07 -8.35
N LEU A 183 15.08 -0.35 -8.24
CA LEU A 183 15.18 1.03 -8.71
C LEU A 183 15.01 1.12 -10.24
N GLU A 184 15.55 0.18 -10.98
CA GLU A 184 15.37 0.12 -12.43
C GLU A 184 13.92 -0.22 -12.81
N SER A 185 13.30 -1.17 -12.10
CA SER A 185 11.90 -1.53 -12.32
C SER A 185 10.97 -0.32 -12.09
N ILE A 186 11.07 0.37 -10.96
CA ILE A 186 10.24 1.55 -10.69
C ILE A 186 10.51 2.68 -11.69
N LYS A 187 11.75 2.89 -12.08
CA LYS A 187 12.13 3.86 -13.10
C LYS A 187 11.48 3.54 -14.45
N GLN A 188 11.47 2.27 -14.85
CA GLN A 188 10.83 1.83 -16.08
C GLN A 188 9.31 2.07 -16.07
N ILE A 189 8.63 1.74 -14.97
CA ILE A 189 7.19 1.99 -14.81
C ILE A 189 6.90 3.49 -14.91
N HIS A 190 7.63 4.32 -14.19
CA HIS A 190 7.39 5.77 -14.17
C HIS A 190 7.84 6.49 -15.44
N SER A 191 8.73 5.90 -16.26
CA SER A 191 9.08 6.46 -17.57
C SER A 191 7.90 6.47 -18.56
N GLN A 192 6.85 5.70 -18.29
CA GLN A 192 5.61 5.70 -19.06
C GLN A 192 4.63 6.82 -18.64
N ILE A 193 4.97 7.56 -17.58
CA ILE A 193 4.14 8.64 -17.04
C ILE A 193 4.81 9.97 -17.35
N ASP A 194 4.17 10.78 -18.18
CA ASP A 194 4.67 12.12 -18.52
C ASP A 194 4.68 13.03 -17.27
N THR A 195 5.86 13.61 -16.96
CA THR A 195 6.04 14.50 -15.82
C THR A 195 7.23 15.42 -16.01
N ASN A 196 7.09 16.67 -15.52
CA ASN A 196 8.17 17.62 -15.39
C ASN A 196 8.83 17.62 -14.01
N ILE A 197 8.40 16.74 -13.08
CA ILE A 197 8.97 16.65 -11.74
C ILE A 197 10.31 15.91 -11.85
N PRO A 198 11.44 16.50 -11.38
CA PRO A 198 12.70 15.77 -11.28
C PRO A 198 12.56 14.58 -10.34
N ILE A 199 12.88 13.37 -10.83
CA ILE A 199 12.86 12.14 -10.02
C ILE A 199 14.26 11.54 -10.03
N GLU A 200 14.82 11.35 -8.85
CA GLU A 200 16.13 10.73 -8.62
C GLU A 200 15.95 9.34 -8.01
N PHE A 201 16.70 8.37 -8.52
CA PHE A 201 16.72 6.99 -8.04
C PHE A 201 18.13 6.71 -7.50
N GLN A 202 18.25 6.44 -6.20
CA GLN A 202 19.52 6.32 -5.50
C GLN A 202 19.65 4.95 -4.83
N LEU A 203 20.74 4.23 -5.14
CA LEU A 203 21.10 2.99 -4.46
C LEU A 203 21.65 3.34 -3.07
N CYS A 204 20.98 2.91 -2.01
CA CYS A 204 21.38 3.13 -0.62
C CYS A 204 21.42 1.79 0.11
N PRO A 205 22.48 1.01 -0.01
CA PRO A 205 22.59 -0.29 0.66
C PRO A 205 22.69 -0.15 2.18
N GLU A 206 23.20 0.99 2.66
CA GLU A 206 23.37 1.29 4.08
C GLU A 206 22.52 2.50 4.51
N PRO A 207 22.01 2.53 5.74
CA PRO A 207 21.12 3.60 6.21
C PRO A 207 21.76 5.00 6.22
N GLU A 208 23.08 5.11 6.36
CA GLU A 208 23.80 6.37 6.31
C GLU A 208 23.62 7.11 4.97
N GLY A 209 23.44 6.37 3.87
CA GLY A 209 23.11 6.95 2.57
C GLY A 209 21.77 7.69 2.60
N ASN A 210 20.77 7.10 3.26
CA ASN A 210 19.47 7.74 3.44
C ASN A 210 19.56 8.96 4.38
N ASP A 211 20.35 8.89 5.47
CA ASP A 211 20.59 10.03 6.36
C ASP A 211 21.13 11.24 5.60
N ALA A 212 22.15 11.01 4.77
CA ALA A 212 22.76 12.06 3.97
C ALA A 212 21.78 12.71 2.97
N LEU A 213 20.91 11.91 2.36
CA LEU A 213 19.88 12.42 1.45
C LEU A 213 18.81 13.22 2.21
N ALA A 214 18.33 12.72 3.36
CA ALA A 214 17.34 13.40 4.17
C ALA A 214 17.82 14.79 4.65
N MET A 215 19.07 14.91 5.07
CA MET A 215 19.69 16.17 5.49
C MET A 215 19.73 17.22 4.38
N ASN A 216 19.73 16.81 3.12
CA ASN A 216 19.81 17.70 1.95
C ASN A 216 18.42 18.05 1.37
N LEU A 217 17.34 17.55 1.94
CA LEU A 217 15.99 17.92 1.52
C LEU A 217 15.62 19.33 2.01
N LYS A 218 14.76 20.00 1.26
CA LYS A 218 14.19 21.29 1.66
C LYS A 218 13.32 21.15 2.91
N PRO A 219 13.13 22.23 3.69
CA PRO A 219 12.04 22.29 4.66
C PRO A 219 10.68 21.96 4.03
N HIS A 220 9.74 21.49 4.84
CA HIS A 220 8.42 21.07 4.39
C HIS A 220 8.43 19.87 3.42
N SER A 221 9.45 19.03 3.47
CA SER A 221 9.47 17.80 2.66
C SER A 221 8.62 16.69 3.27
N LEU A 222 8.19 15.74 2.44
CA LEU A 222 7.51 14.52 2.86
C LEU A 222 8.51 13.36 2.80
N ILE A 223 8.73 12.69 3.93
CA ILE A 223 9.65 11.57 4.05
C ILE A 223 8.85 10.32 4.38
N ILE A 224 8.98 9.29 3.53
CA ILE A 224 8.14 8.09 3.56
C ILE A 224 9.00 6.86 3.76
N ASN A 225 8.73 6.08 4.81
CA ASN A 225 9.26 4.73 4.94
C ASN A 225 8.31 3.71 4.28
N ALA A 226 8.74 3.16 3.15
CA ALA A 226 8.04 2.12 2.39
C ALA A 226 8.81 0.79 2.34
N THR A 227 9.78 0.59 3.25
CA THR A 227 10.69 -0.58 3.22
C THR A 227 10.14 -1.83 3.89
N GLY A 228 9.18 -1.71 4.78
CA GLY A 228 8.74 -2.80 5.67
C GLY A 228 9.67 -3.04 6.87
N LEU A 229 10.78 -2.30 7.01
CA LEU A 229 11.60 -2.29 8.22
C LEU A 229 10.81 -1.76 9.41
N GLY A 230 11.05 -2.34 10.58
CA GLY A 230 10.28 -2.04 11.79
C GLY A 230 8.97 -2.82 11.92
N LYS A 231 8.58 -3.61 10.90
CA LYS A 231 7.39 -4.49 10.91
C LYS A 231 7.74 -5.94 10.55
N ASP A 232 8.09 -6.18 9.30
CA ASP A 232 8.36 -7.54 8.79
C ASP A 232 9.84 -7.92 8.94
N LYS A 233 10.69 -6.92 9.06
CA LYS A 233 12.12 -7.02 9.40
C LYS A 233 12.45 -5.99 10.47
N PRO A 234 13.40 -6.28 11.39
CA PRO A 234 13.81 -5.33 12.42
C PRO A 234 14.53 -4.11 11.82
N GLY A 235 14.57 -3.01 12.58
CA GLY A 235 15.36 -1.83 12.26
C GLY A 235 14.58 -0.70 11.59
N SER A 236 15.34 0.23 11.06
CA SER A 236 14.86 1.45 10.37
C SER A 236 15.70 1.69 9.12
N PRO A 237 15.17 2.37 8.10
CA PRO A 237 15.96 2.79 6.95
C PRO A 237 16.93 3.93 7.25
N PHE A 238 16.89 4.51 8.45
CA PHE A 238 17.79 5.54 8.93
C PHE A 238 18.63 5.06 10.13
N THR A 239 19.78 5.71 10.33
CA THR A 239 20.51 5.61 11.61
C THR A 239 19.87 6.55 12.64
N TRP A 240 20.29 6.44 13.92
CA TRP A 240 19.90 7.42 14.95
C TRP A 240 20.56 8.81 14.73
N GLY A 241 21.47 8.94 13.79
CA GLY A 241 22.10 10.20 13.40
C GLY A 241 21.30 11.03 12.39
N VAL A 242 20.23 10.50 11.83
CA VAL A 242 19.39 11.20 10.84
C VAL A 242 18.95 12.58 11.36
N GLN A 243 18.97 13.59 10.48
CA GLN A 243 18.43 14.91 10.76
C GLN A 243 17.28 15.20 9.81
N PHE A 244 16.06 15.21 10.32
CA PHE A 244 14.89 15.57 9.52
C PHE A 244 14.88 17.07 9.19
N PRO A 245 14.49 17.46 7.96
CA PRO A 245 14.33 18.88 7.62
C PRO A 245 13.20 19.52 8.44
N GLN A 246 13.31 20.82 8.65
CA GLN A 246 12.32 21.61 9.38
C GLN A 246 10.93 21.53 8.73
N PHE A 247 9.88 21.46 9.54
CA PHE A 247 8.47 21.45 9.13
C PHE A 247 8.09 20.30 8.21
N SER A 248 8.85 19.21 8.20
CA SER A 248 8.60 18.06 7.34
C SER A 248 7.44 17.21 7.85
N ILE A 249 6.81 16.53 6.90
CA ILE A 249 5.84 15.47 7.18
C ILE A 249 6.58 14.14 7.09
N VAL A 250 6.50 13.33 8.14
CA VAL A 250 7.11 12.00 8.21
C VAL A 250 5.99 10.97 8.17
N TRP A 251 6.05 10.05 7.21
CA TRP A 251 5.03 9.04 7.00
C TRP A 251 5.62 7.63 7.00
N GLU A 252 5.31 6.87 8.02
CA GLU A 252 5.57 5.44 8.11
C GLU A 252 4.41 4.69 7.47
N LEU A 253 4.68 3.82 6.48
CA LEU A 253 3.61 3.01 5.87
C LEU A 253 3.22 1.80 6.70
N ASN A 254 4.06 1.39 7.65
CA ASN A 254 3.71 0.37 8.63
C ASN A 254 2.83 0.97 9.74
N TYR A 255 1.95 0.15 10.31
CA TYR A 255 1.06 0.56 11.41
C TYR A 255 1.21 -0.34 12.65
N ARG A 256 2.13 -1.29 12.60
CA ARG A 256 2.46 -2.24 13.68
C ARG A 256 3.92 -2.63 13.60
N GLY A 257 4.45 -3.22 14.67
CA GLY A 257 5.85 -3.58 14.80
C GLY A 257 6.62 -2.62 15.70
N GLU A 258 7.93 -2.63 15.61
CA GLU A 258 8.81 -1.78 16.43
C GLU A 258 8.72 -0.29 16.03
N LEU A 259 8.50 -0.01 14.74
CA LEU A 259 8.31 1.35 14.17
C LEU A 259 9.43 2.34 14.55
N ILE A 260 10.69 1.88 14.59
CA ILE A 260 11.87 2.69 14.99
C ILE A 260 11.96 4.00 14.19
N PHE A 261 11.57 3.99 12.92
CA PHE A 261 11.52 5.20 12.09
C PHE A 261 10.62 6.29 12.70
N LEU A 262 9.50 5.91 13.32
CA LEU A 262 8.65 6.88 14.03
C LEU A 262 9.30 7.38 15.31
N ASP A 263 9.99 6.52 16.06
CA ASP A 263 10.72 6.94 17.27
C ASP A 263 11.80 7.96 16.95
N GLN A 264 12.54 7.75 15.85
CA GLN A 264 13.54 8.68 15.35
C GLN A 264 12.94 10.06 14.99
N ALA A 265 11.75 10.06 14.39
CA ALA A 265 11.03 11.28 14.07
C ALA A 265 10.45 11.96 15.31
N GLU A 266 9.84 11.22 16.25
CA GLU A 266 9.29 11.75 17.50
C GLU A 266 10.39 12.40 18.36
N ALA A 267 11.61 11.85 18.37
CA ALA A 267 12.76 12.43 19.08
C ALA A 267 13.09 13.85 18.61
N GLN A 268 12.81 14.19 17.34
CA GLN A 268 13.11 15.50 16.74
C GLN A 268 11.84 16.37 16.53
N LYS A 269 10.66 15.87 16.87
CA LYS A 269 9.37 16.50 16.54
C LYS A 269 9.25 17.94 16.97
N LYS A 270 9.62 18.26 18.21
CA LYS A 270 9.54 19.62 18.75
C LYS A 270 10.56 20.54 18.13
N GLU A 271 11.79 20.08 17.99
CA GLU A 271 12.90 20.88 17.46
C GLU A 271 12.71 21.22 15.98
N LYS A 272 12.27 20.22 15.20
CA LYS A 272 12.09 20.34 13.74
C LYS A 272 10.66 20.66 13.32
N ASN A 273 9.72 20.79 14.27
CA ASN A 273 8.27 21.00 14.00
C ASN A 273 7.72 19.95 13.03
N LEU A 274 7.99 18.66 13.28
CA LEU A 274 7.56 17.57 12.40
C LEU A 274 6.08 17.25 12.61
N ILE A 275 5.42 16.86 11.50
CA ILE A 275 4.11 16.23 11.50
C ILE A 275 4.34 14.75 11.21
N ILE A 276 3.91 13.87 12.12
CA ILE A 276 4.24 12.45 12.06
C ILE A 276 2.99 11.62 11.89
N HIS A 277 2.99 10.72 10.92
CA HIS A 277 1.90 9.81 10.61
C HIS A 277 2.40 8.37 10.48
N ASP A 278 1.59 7.42 10.93
CA ASP A 278 1.78 6.00 10.66
C ASP A 278 0.94 5.50 9.48
N GLY A 279 1.05 4.21 9.16
CA GLY A 279 0.37 3.57 8.04
C GLY A 279 -1.11 3.24 8.26
N TRP A 280 -1.71 3.62 9.39
CA TRP A 280 -3.07 3.19 9.73
C TRP A 280 -4.13 3.70 8.76
N VAL A 281 -4.04 4.96 8.37
CA VAL A 281 -4.98 5.56 7.41
C VAL A 281 -4.85 4.89 6.04
N TYR A 282 -3.63 4.60 5.60
CA TYR A 282 -3.37 3.89 4.35
C TYR A 282 -3.94 2.47 4.38
N PHE A 283 -3.73 1.75 5.48
CA PHE A 283 -4.32 0.43 5.71
C PHE A 283 -5.85 0.45 5.62
N ILE A 284 -6.52 1.42 6.26
CA ILE A 284 -7.97 1.54 6.20
C ILE A 284 -8.45 1.77 4.77
N HIS A 285 -7.86 2.73 4.05
CA HIS A 285 -8.22 2.98 2.65
C HIS A 285 -7.97 1.77 1.77
N GLY A 286 -6.84 1.08 1.94
CA GLY A 286 -6.52 -0.13 1.17
C GLY A 286 -7.62 -1.18 1.27
N TRP A 287 -8.04 -1.52 2.48
CA TRP A 287 -9.09 -2.52 2.69
C TRP A 287 -10.47 -2.05 2.26
N ILE A 288 -10.82 -0.80 2.54
CA ILE A 288 -12.13 -0.26 2.14
C ILE A 288 -12.27 -0.24 0.61
N GLN A 289 -11.21 0.12 -0.13
CA GLN A 289 -11.24 0.11 -1.59
C GLN A 289 -11.37 -1.32 -2.16
N VAL A 290 -10.75 -2.31 -1.54
CA VAL A 290 -10.91 -3.70 -1.94
C VAL A 290 -12.33 -4.21 -1.60
N ILE A 291 -12.83 -3.94 -0.41
CA ILE A 291 -14.20 -4.34 -0.01
C ILE A 291 -15.23 -3.69 -0.94
N ALA A 292 -15.08 -2.39 -1.25
CA ALA A 292 -15.96 -1.70 -2.17
C ALA A 292 -16.01 -2.38 -3.55
N GLU A 293 -14.85 -2.76 -4.09
CA GLU A 293 -14.75 -3.45 -5.38
C GLU A 293 -15.33 -4.86 -5.35
N VAL A 294 -14.90 -5.67 -4.38
CA VAL A 294 -15.30 -7.09 -4.28
C VAL A 294 -16.80 -7.26 -4.06
N PHE A 295 -17.42 -6.36 -3.29
CA PHE A 295 -18.85 -6.40 -2.98
C PHE A 295 -19.69 -5.45 -3.83
N HIS A 296 -19.08 -4.76 -4.81
CA HIS A 296 -19.76 -3.80 -5.69
C HIS A 296 -20.51 -2.72 -4.90
N LEU A 297 -19.87 -2.17 -3.86
CA LEU A 297 -20.44 -1.15 -2.98
C LEU A 297 -19.83 0.23 -3.27
N ASP A 298 -20.65 1.26 -3.16
CA ASP A 298 -20.17 2.63 -3.06
C ASP A 298 -19.92 2.96 -1.57
N ILE A 299 -18.67 2.87 -1.14
CA ILE A 299 -18.26 3.18 0.22
C ILE A 299 -17.60 4.57 0.24
N PRO A 300 -18.21 5.57 0.91
CA PRO A 300 -17.62 6.90 1.00
C PRO A 300 -16.22 6.89 1.60
N THR A 301 -15.28 7.61 0.99
CA THR A 301 -13.88 7.71 1.43
C THR A 301 -13.63 8.85 2.42
N ARG A 302 -14.68 9.59 2.79
CA ARG A 302 -14.68 10.72 3.74
C ARG A 302 -16.07 10.90 4.36
N GLY A 303 -16.17 11.78 5.36
CA GLY A 303 -17.42 12.08 6.02
C GLY A 303 -17.84 11.05 7.09
N PRO A 304 -19.09 11.10 7.59
CA PRO A 304 -19.53 10.32 8.75
C PRO A 304 -19.43 8.80 8.56
N SER A 305 -19.75 8.29 7.38
CA SER A 305 -19.69 6.84 7.07
C SER A 305 -18.25 6.32 7.12
N PHE A 306 -17.30 7.01 6.47
CA PHE A 306 -15.88 6.68 6.56
C PHE A 306 -15.35 6.79 7.98
N LYS A 307 -15.76 7.83 8.72
CA LYS A 307 -15.40 8.01 10.12
C LYS A 307 -15.83 6.81 10.97
N LYS A 308 -17.05 6.30 10.77
CA LYS A 308 -17.53 5.13 11.50
C LYS A 308 -16.68 3.88 11.24
N LEU A 309 -16.33 3.61 9.97
CA LEU A 309 -15.43 2.51 9.62
C LEU A 309 -14.04 2.68 10.27
N SER A 310 -13.51 3.91 10.26
CA SER A 310 -12.23 4.24 10.91
C SER A 310 -12.29 4.07 12.44
N ASP A 311 -13.39 4.46 13.08
CA ASP A 311 -13.59 4.32 14.53
C ASP A 311 -13.70 2.83 14.92
N LEU A 312 -14.39 2.02 14.13
CA LEU A 312 -14.42 0.55 14.30
C LEU A 312 -13.00 -0.04 14.18
N ALA A 313 -12.22 0.43 13.21
CA ALA A 313 -10.85 -0.02 13.04
C ALA A 313 -9.97 0.37 14.25
N ARG A 314 -10.11 1.60 14.76
CA ARG A 314 -9.38 2.04 15.97
C ARG A 314 -9.69 1.19 17.19
N SER A 315 -10.92 0.67 17.32
CA SER A 315 -11.33 -0.14 18.48
C SER A 315 -10.59 -1.48 18.60
N ILE A 316 -9.91 -1.94 17.54
CA ILE A 316 -9.12 -3.17 17.53
C ILE A 316 -7.62 -2.92 17.48
N ARG A 317 -7.20 -1.67 17.34
CA ARG A 317 -5.79 -1.29 17.35
C ARG A 317 -5.25 -1.48 18.77
N LYS A 318 -4.34 -2.44 18.92
CA LYS A 318 -3.62 -2.69 20.17
C LYS A 318 -2.37 -1.82 20.24
#